data_fd3996595c0c8dacd007918d23211ba0
#
_entry.id   fd3996595c0c8dacd007918d23211ba0
#
_cell.length_a   1.000
_cell.length_b   1.000
_cell.length_c   1.000
_cell.angle_alpha   90.00
_cell.angle_beta   90.00
_cell.angle_gamma   90.00
#
_symmetry.space_group_name_H-M   'P 1'
#
loop_
_entity.id
_entity.type
_entity.pdbx_description
1 polymer ?
#
loop_
_entity_poly.entity_id
_entity_poly.type
_entity_poly.pdbx_seq_one_letter_code
_entity_poly.pdbx_strand_id
1 'polypeptide(L)'
;MVIYPNTVKRQGSLTTGIITLIIAVIIAIIGVVVAIYLRQNNSHFFYVPIFFASIMSTGGLVFGTINVVKGIKGRAVMRDGYKGSCEIVSIRYSSASHDTTGPYMIVKYISESNTERLLRVALNYKNAYRLRLGMKIECYIHKETCYVDTREEIRILEAPEEMSIKDAFKSLFKDTK
;
A
#
# COMPACT_ATOMS: atom_id res chain seq x y z
N MET A 1 14.94 16.22 -2.75
CA MET A 1 14.00 15.41 -1.94
C MET A 1 12.62 16.00 -2.13
N VAL A 2 11.76 15.36 -2.90
CA VAL A 2 10.39 15.85 -3.14
C VAL A 2 9.56 15.50 -1.91
N ILE A 3 9.10 16.51 -1.16
CA ILE A 3 8.20 16.35 -0.02
C ILE A 3 6.79 16.24 -0.60
N TYR A 4 6.24 15.04 -0.64
CA TYR A 4 4.85 14.85 -1.03
C TYR A 4 3.93 15.25 0.13
N PRO A 5 2.90 16.07 -0.13
CA PRO A 5 1.98 16.51 0.92
C PRO A 5 1.23 15.32 1.55
N ASN A 6 0.75 15.49 2.78
CA ASN A 6 0.02 14.48 3.57
C ASN A 6 -1.27 13.94 2.91
N THR A 7 -1.57 14.34 1.69
CA THR A 7 -2.76 14.00 0.91
C THR A 7 -2.62 12.72 0.08
N VAL A 8 -1.47 12.02 0.11
CA VAL A 8 -1.28 10.77 -0.64
C VAL A 8 -2.18 9.67 -0.07
N LYS A 9 -3.23 9.32 -0.79
CA LYS A 9 -4.12 8.22 -0.39
C LYS A 9 -3.40 6.88 -0.54
N ARG A 10 -3.55 6.00 0.45
CA ARG A 10 -3.01 4.64 0.40
C ARG A 10 -4.05 3.67 -0.15
N GLN A 11 -3.66 2.89 -1.17
CA GLN A 11 -4.46 1.78 -1.66
C GLN A 11 -4.55 0.70 -0.58
N GLY A 12 -5.75 0.20 -0.29
CA GLY A 12 -5.96 -0.89 0.66
C GLY A 12 -5.85 -2.26 -0.02
N SER A 13 -5.47 -3.27 0.76
CA SER A 13 -5.47 -4.66 0.33
C SER A 13 -6.54 -5.45 1.09
N LEU A 14 -7.49 -6.04 0.37
CA LEU A 14 -8.54 -6.86 0.95
C LEU A 14 -7.95 -8.08 1.68
N THR A 15 -6.98 -8.75 1.05
CA THR A 15 -6.32 -9.93 1.62
C THR A 15 -5.62 -9.59 2.94
N THR A 16 -4.85 -8.50 2.96
CA THR A 16 -4.19 -8.04 4.19
C THR A 16 -5.22 -7.70 5.28
N GLY A 17 -6.33 -7.07 4.92
CA GLY A 17 -7.40 -6.74 5.86
C GLY A 17 -8.02 -7.98 6.49
N ILE A 18 -8.36 -9.00 5.69
CA ILE A 18 -8.94 -10.27 6.18
C ILE A 18 -7.96 -11.00 7.08
N ILE A 19 -6.71 -11.15 6.67
CA ILE A 19 -5.67 -11.82 7.49
C ILE A 19 -5.51 -11.12 8.83
N THR A 20 -5.46 -9.79 8.85
CA THR A 20 -5.34 -9.01 10.11
C THR A 20 -6.54 -9.23 11.02
N LEU A 21 -7.77 -9.30 10.47
CA LEU A 21 -8.97 -9.60 11.26
C LEU A 21 -8.92 -11.00 11.89
N ILE A 22 -8.51 -12.00 11.13
CA ILE A 22 -8.35 -13.37 11.63
C ILE A 22 -7.33 -13.41 12.77
N ILE A 23 -6.17 -12.79 12.59
CA ILE A 23 -5.13 -12.73 13.62
C ILE A 23 -5.64 -12.02 14.89
N ALA A 24 -6.38 -10.93 14.75
CA ALA A 24 -6.95 -10.20 15.88
C ALA A 24 -7.91 -11.08 16.70
N VAL A 25 -8.76 -11.88 16.03
CA VAL A 25 -9.66 -12.82 16.69
C VAL A 25 -8.88 -13.93 17.41
N ILE A 26 -7.85 -14.49 16.77
CA ILE A 26 -7.00 -15.52 17.40
C ILE A 26 -6.32 -14.98 18.66
N ILE A 27 -5.77 -13.76 18.61
CA ILE A 27 -5.15 -13.12 19.79
C ILE A 27 -6.17 -12.96 20.93
N ALA A 28 -7.41 -12.54 20.61
CA ALA A 28 -8.46 -12.42 21.61
C ALA A 28 -8.76 -13.77 22.30
N ILE A 29 -8.92 -14.84 21.51
CA ILE A 29 -9.18 -16.20 22.02
C ILE A 29 -8.02 -16.67 22.90
N ILE A 30 -6.79 -16.54 22.46
CA ILE A 30 -5.59 -16.93 23.23
C ILE A 30 -5.56 -16.17 24.57
N GLY A 31 -5.81 -14.86 24.56
CA GLY A 31 -5.85 -14.04 25.78
C GLY A 31 -6.86 -14.55 26.81
N VAL A 32 -8.06 -14.92 26.35
CA VAL A 32 -9.11 -15.49 27.22
C VAL A 32 -8.69 -16.86 27.76
N VAL A 33 -8.18 -17.75 26.93
CA VAL A 33 -7.77 -19.11 27.35
C VAL A 33 -6.66 -19.05 28.39
N VAL A 34 -5.65 -18.20 28.17
CA VAL A 34 -4.53 -18.00 29.12
C VAL A 34 -5.04 -17.43 30.45
N ALA A 35 -5.97 -16.49 30.39
CA ALA A 35 -6.56 -15.91 31.61
C ALA A 35 -7.35 -16.93 32.43
N ILE A 36 -8.13 -17.79 31.78
CA ILE A 36 -8.86 -18.89 32.43
C ILE A 36 -7.87 -19.86 33.12
N TYR A 37 -6.80 -20.24 32.40
CA TYR A 37 -5.77 -21.12 32.93
C TYR A 37 -5.09 -20.52 34.17
N LEU A 38 -4.69 -19.25 34.12
CA LEU A 38 -4.07 -18.55 35.25
C LEU A 38 -5.02 -18.41 36.44
N ARG A 39 -6.31 -18.17 36.18
CA ARG A 39 -7.31 -18.09 37.24
C ARG A 39 -7.50 -19.44 37.95
N GLN A 40 -7.52 -20.55 37.21
CA GLN A 40 -7.62 -21.90 37.78
C GLN A 40 -6.41 -22.24 38.68
N ASN A 41 -5.25 -21.72 38.37
CA ASN A 41 -4.02 -21.88 39.15
C ASN A 41 -3.86 -20.82 40.25
N ASN A 42 -4.94 -20.15 40.68
CA ASN A 42 -4.95 -19.11 41.71
C ASN A 42 -3.94 -17.97 41.50
N SER A 43 -3.58 -17.68 40.27
CA SER A 43 -2.70 -16.56 39.93
C SER A 43 -3.46 -15.23 39.99
N HIS A 44 -2.92 -14.29 40.75
CA HIS A 44 -3.47 -12.93 40.83
C HIS A 44 -3.30 -12.12 39.54
N PHE A 45 -2.51 -12.61 38.57
CA PHE A 45 -2.20 -11.91 37.32
C PHE A 45 -3.09 -12.35 36.13
N PHE A 46 -4.22 -13.02 36.39
CA PHE A 46 -5.10 -13.52 35.33
C PHE A 46 -5.68 -12.42 34.42
N TYR A 47 -5.76 -11.18 34.89
CA TYR A 47 -6.27 -10.05 34.11
C TYR A 47 -5.25 -9.49 33.10
N VAL A 48 -3.96 -9.72 33.29
CA VAL A 48 -2.90 -9.18 32.44
C VAL A 48 -3.02 -9.67 30.98
N PRO A 49 -3.17 -10.98 30.70
CA PRO A 49 -3.37 -11.46 29.34
C PRO A 49 -4.62 -10.89 28.67
N ILE A 50 -5.71 -10.70 29.42
CA ILE A 50 -6.95 -10.11 28.89
C ILE A 50 -6.69 -8.66 28.45
N PHE A 51 -6.01 -7.88 29.28
CA PHE A 51 -5.71 -6.48 28.99
C PHE A 51 -4.87 -6.34 27.71
N PHE A 52 -3.76 -7.08 27.60
CA PHE A 52 -2.92 -7.06 26.42
C PHE A 52 -3.64 -7.58 25.17
N ALA A 53 -4.37 -8.70 25.28
CA ALA A 53 -5.13 -9.25 24.19
C ALA A 53 -6.21 -8.27 23.69
N SER A 54 -6.87 -7.54 24.60
CA SER A 54 -7.89 -6.54 24.25
C SER A 54 -7.30 -5.38 23.46
N ILE A 55 -6.16 -4.84 23.86
CA ILE A 55 -5.49 -3.74 23.15
C ILE A 55 -5.07 -4.20 21.75
N MET A 56 -4.37 -5.34 21.66
CA MET A 56 -3.85 -5.87 20.39
C MET A 56 -4.98 -6.27 19.44
N SER A 57 -6.02 -6.92 19.96
CA SER A 57 -7.19 -7.33 19.18
C SER A 57 -7.97 -6.11 18.66
N THR A 58 -8.22 -5.11 19.51
CA THR A 58 -8.93 -3.89 19.10
C THR A 58 -8.17 -3.14 18.01
N GLY A 59 -6.86 -2.96 18.18
CA GLY A 59 -6.00 -2.37 17.15
C GLY A 59 -6.04 -3.14 15.83
N GLY A 60 -5.96 -4.47 15.90
CA GLY A 60 -6.06 -5.36 14.75
C GLY A 60 -7.44 -5.30 14.06
N LEU A 61 -8.52 -5.24 14.81
CA LEU A 61 -9.89 -5.12 14.27
C LEU A 61 -10.06 -3.78 13.54
N VAL A 62 -9.64 -2.66 14.12
CA VAL A 62 -9.74 -1.33 13.49
C VAL A 62 -8.92 -1.29 12.20
N PHE A 63 -7.65 -1.69 12.26
CA PHE A 63 -6.76 -1.68 11.10
C PHE A 63 -7.23 -2.64 10.01
N GLY A 64 -7.66 -3.85 10.38
CA GLY A 64 -8.21 -4.86 9.48
C GLY A 64 -9.45 -4.35 8.76
N THR A 65 -10.40 -3.78 9.49
CA THR A 65 -11.65 -3.22 8.93
C THR A 65 -11.36 -2.08 7.93
N ILE A 66 -10.46 -1.16 8.26
CA ILE A 66 -10.07 -0.07 7.35
C ILE A 66 -9.49 -0.64 6.04
N ASN A 67 -8.63 -1.66 6.11
CA ASN A 67 -8.05 -2.27 4.91
C ASN A 67 -9.07 -3.05 4.10
N VAL A 68 -10.01 -3.77 4.73
CA VAL A 68 -11.13 -4.45 4.04
C VAL A 68 -11.99 -3.45 3.29
N VAL A 69 -12.44 -2.38 3.94
CA VAL A 69 -13.27 -1.35 3.32
C VAL A 69 -12.56 -0.70 2.12
N LYS A 70 -11.27 -0.36 2.27
CA LYS A 70 -10.47 0.18 1.16
C LYS A 70 -10.28 -0.85 0.04
N GLY A 71 -10.10 -2.12 0.37
CA GLY A 71 -9.97 -3.20 -0.60
C GLY A 71 -11.26 -3.45 -1.39
N ILE A 72 -12.43 -3.40 -0.73
CA ILE A 72 -13.75 -3.50 -1.39
C ILE A 72 -13.96 -2.32 -2.34
N LYS A 73 -13.68 -1.09 -1.89
CA LYS A 73 -13.74 0.11 -2.74
C LYS A 73 -12.83 -0.01 -3.97
N GLY A 74 -11.62 -0.54 -3.79
CA GLY A 74 -10.70 -0.79 -4.90
C GLY A 74 -11.27 -1.77 -5.93
N ARG A 75 -11.90 -2.87 -5.49
CA ARG A 75 -12.57 -3.82 -6.41
C ARG A 75 -13.75 -3.20 -7.14
N ALA A 76 -14.54 -2.35 -6.47
CA ALA A 76 -15.62 -1.61 -7.11
C ALA A 76 -15.08 -0.68 -8.21
N VAL A 77 -13.95 0.01 -7.95
CA VAL A 77 -13.27 0.83 -8.98
C VAL A 77 -12.81 -0.01 -10.18
N MET A 78 -12.30 -1.22 -9.97
CA MET A 78 -11.93 -2.12 -11.08
C MET A 78 -13.14 -2.57 -11.90
N ARG A 79 -14.30 -2.78 -11.26
CA ARG A 79 -15.52 -3.26 -11.94
C ARG A 79 -16.24 -2.16 -12.69
N ASP A 80 -16.37 -1.00 -12.06
CA ASP A 80 -17.25 0.09 -12.51
C ASP A 80 -16.45 1.24 -13.17
N GLY A 81 -15.11 1.23 -13.05
CA GLY A 81 -14.23 2.25 -13.61
C GLY A 81 -13.77 1.95 -15.02
N TYR A 82 -13.23 2.96 -15.67
CA TYR A 82 -12.60 2.82 -16.98
C TYR A 82 -11.08 2.62 -16.84
N LYS A 83 -10.49 1.98 -17.85
CA LYS A 83 -9.05 1.84 -17.94
C LYS A 83 -8.42 3.17 -18.32
N GLY A 84 -7.50 3.62 -17.47
CA GLY A 84 -6.73 4.83 -17.68
C GLY A 84 -5.24 4.57 -17.51
N SER A 85 -4.47 5.65 -17.57
CA SER A 85 -3.03 5.62 -17.33
C SER A 85 -2.69 6.41 -16.09
N CYS A 86 -1.71 5.95 -15.33
CA CYS A 86 -1.09 6.72 -14.26
C CYS A 86 0.43 6.67 -14.38
N GLU A 87 1.08 7.76 -14.00
CA GLU A 87 2.53 7.94 -14.10
C GLU A 87 3.20 7.64 -12.75
N ILE A 88 4.29 6.91 -12.76
CA ILE A 88 5.07 6.60 -11.57
C ILE A 88 5.96 7.79 -11.23
N VAL A 89 5.67 8.47 -10.12
CA VAL A 89 6.44 9.63 -9.65
C VAL A 89 7.47 9.31 -8.57
N SER A 90 7.32 8.18 -7.88
CA SER A 90 8.28 7.73 -6.88
C SER A 90 8.19 6.23 -6.68
N ILE A 91 9.34 5.57 -6.50
CA ILE A 91 9.42 4.16 -6.09
C ILE A 91 10.32 4.11 -4.87
N ARG A 92 9.86 3.45 -3.82
CA ARG A 92 10.71 3.12 -2.67
C ARG A 92 10.82 1.60 -2.56
N TYR A 93 12.05 1.15 -2.61
CA TYR A 93 12.42 -0.21 -2.25
C TYR A 93 12.60 -0.24 -0.73
N SER A 94 12.02 -1.22 -0.07
CA SER A 94 12.24 -1.40 1.38
C SER A 94 13.73 -1.65 1.60
N SER A 95 14.42 -0.67 2.18
CA SER A 95 15.75 -0.92 2.73
C SER A 95 15.60 -1.54 4.12
N ALA A 96 16.34 -2.58 4.37
CA ALA A 96 16.20 -3.55 5.46
C ALA A 96 16.34 -2.99 6.90
N SER A 97 16.42 -1.70 7.15
CA SER A 97 16.82 -1.26 8.48
C SER A 97 15.72 -0.72 9.39
N HIS A 98 14.63 -0.12 8.92
CA HIS A 98 13.60 0.42 9.82
C HIS A 98 12.18 0.55 9.25
N ASP A 99 11.94 0.27 7.96
CA ASP A 99 10.60 0.42 7.39
C ASP A 99 9.91 -0.96 7.28
N THR A 100 8.98 -1.24 8.18
CA THR A 100 8.12 -2.43 8.15
C THR A 100 7.13 -2.43 6.96
N THR A 101 7.15 -1.37 6.15
CA THR A 101 6.34 -1.25 4.95
C THR A 101 7.14 -1.76 3.76
N GLY A 102 6.73 -2.89 3.17
CA GLY A 102 7.32 -3.43 1.93
C GLY A 102 7.44 -2.38 0.81
N PRO A 103 8.00 -2.77 -0.36
CA PRO A 103 8.20 -1.84 -1.46
C PRO A 103 6.88 -1.18 -1.88
N TYR A 104 6.95 0.11 -2.22
CA TYR A 104 5.78 0.84 -2.69
C TYR A 104 6.16 1.85 -3.76
N MET A 105 5.17 2.22 -4.56
CA MET A 105 5.26 3.33 -5.51
C MET A 105 4.23 4.41 -5.19
N ILE A 106 4.52 5.62 -5.62
CA ILE A 106 3.57 6.72 -5.68
C ILE A 106 3.29 6.97 -7.15
N VAL A 107 2.01 6.93 -7.52
CA VAL A 107 1.56 7.20 -8.88
C VAL A 107 0.73 8.46 -8.91
N LYS A 108 0.88 9.23 -9.99
CA LYS A 108 0.08 10.39 -10.33
C LYS A 108 -0.97 9.98 -11.34
N TYR A 109 -2.22 10.35 -11.12
CA TYR A 109 -3.33 10.12 -12.04
C TYR A 109 -4.22 11.35 -12.13
N ILE A 110 -4.97 11.43 -13.22
CA ILE A 110 -5.97 12.48 -13.43
C ILE A 110 -7.34 11.86 -13.14
N SER A 111 -8.08 12.45 -12.20
CA SER A 111 -9.44 12.01 -11.86
C SER A 111 -10.45 12.46 -12.94
N GLU A 112 -11.68 11.94 -12.87
CA GLU A 112 -12.77 12.36 -13.79
C GLU A 112 -13.06 13.87 -13.71
N SER A 113 -12.81 14.49 -12.57
CA SER A 113 -12.91 15.96 -12.40
C SER A 113 -11.71 16.74 -12.96
N ASN A 114 -10.82 16.08 -13.72
CA ASN A 114 -9.59 16.65 -14.28
C ASN A 114 -8.63 17.22 -13.22
N THR A 115 -8.65 16.65 -12.02
CA THR A 115 -7.72 17.01 -10.94
C THR A 115 -6.59 15.99 -10.83
N GLU A 116 -5.35 16.47 -10.74
CA GLU A 116 -4.19 15.62 -10.47
C GLU A 116 -4.22 15.13 -9.02
N ARG A 117 -4.01 13.84 -8.84
CA ARG A 117 -3.99 13.19 -7.53
C ARG A 117 -2.87 12.18 -7.42
N LEU A 118 -2.45 11.95 -6.20
CA LEU A 118 -1.41 10.98 -5.88
C LEU A 118 -1.99 9.79 -5.13
N LEU A 119 -1.55 8.60 -5.52
CA LEU A 119 -1.92 7.34 -4.88
C LEU A 119 -0.67 6.56 -4.49
N ARG A 120 -0.59 6.13 -3.22
CA ARG A 120 0.44 5.20 -2.77
C ARG A 120 -0.04 3.76 -2.93
N VAL A 121 0.70 2.99 -3.70
CA VAL A 121 0.42 1.60 -4.06
C VAL A 121 1.51 0.71 -3.50
N ALA A 122 1.14 -0.30 -2.71
CA ALA A 122 2.08 -1.31 -2.27
C ALA A 122 2.45 -2.24 -3.43
N LEU A 123 3.73 -2.56 -3.58
CA LEU A 123 4.23 -3.43 -4.63
C LEU A 123 4.58 -4.81 -4.05
N ASN A 124 4.45 -5.84 -4.88
CA ASN A 124 5.18 -7.08 -4.65
C ASN A 124 6.62 -6.93 -5.18
N TYR A 125 7.55 -7.72 -4.67
CA TYR A 125 8.95 -7.63 -5.09
C TYR A 125 9.13 -7.85 -6.60
N LYS A 126 8.32 -8.73 -7.20
CA LYS A 126 8.36 -9.04 -8.63
C LYS A 126 8.08 -7.81 -9.50
N ASN A 127 7.10 -7.01 -9.13
CA ASN A 127 6.76 -5.76 -9.82
C ASN A 127 7.77 -4.64 -9.49
N ALA A 128 8.30 -4.60 -8.26
CA ALA A 128 9.20 -3.54 -7.83
C ALA A 128 10.46 -3.42 -8.69
N TYR A 129 11.06 -4.56 -9.12
CA TYR A 129 12.28 -4.56 -9.93
C TYR A 129 12.07 -4.16 -11.41
N ARG A 130 10.84 -4.20 -11.91
CA ARG A 130 10.53 -3.93 -13.31
C ARG A 130 10.09 -2.49 -13.56
N LEU A 131 9.64 -1.81 -12.51
CA LEU A 131 9.08 -0.49 -12.62
C LEU A 131 10.16 0.58 -12.41
N ARG A 132 10.08 1.66 -13.19
CA ARG A 132 10.98 2.81 -13.10
C ARG A 132 10.17 4.11 -13.02
N LEU A 133 10.82 5.17 -12.57
CA LEU A 133 10.25 6.52 -12.54
C LEU A 133 9.86 6.97 -13.95
N GLY A 134 8.76 7.69 -14.06
CA GLY A 134 8.26 8.21 -15.34
C GLY A 134 7.53 7.19 -16.21
N MET A 135 7.51 5.90 -15.85
CA MET A 135 6.68 4.92 -16.56
C MET A 135 5.21 5.22 -16.39
N LYS A 136 4.45 5.10 -17.48
CA LYS A 136 2.99 5.07 -17.45
C LYS A 136 2.50 3.64 -17.39
N ILE A 137 1.64 3.36 -16.43
CA ILE A 137 1.09 2.03 -16.16
C ILE A 137 -0.43 2.06 -16.24
N GLU A 138 -1.01 0.90 -16.53
CA GLU A 138 -2.47 0.74 -16.58
C GLU A 138 -3.06 0.88 -15.16
N CYS A 139 -4.13 1.63 -15.04
CA CYS A 139 -4.91 1.77 -13.82
C CYS A 139 -6.40 1.84 -14.14
N TYR A 140 -7.23 1.67 -13.12
CA TYR A 140 -8.68 1.82 -13.21
C TYR A 140 -9.08 3.10 -12.49
N ILE A 141 -9.87 3.94 -13.14
CA ILE A 141 -10.33 5.23 -12.61
C ILE A 141 -11.85 5.22 -12.54
N HIS A 142 -12.37 5.57 -11.39
CA HIS A 142 -13.81 5.78 -11.18
C HIS A 142 -14.01 7.00 -10.28
N LYS A 143 -14.65 8.03 -10.82
CA LYS A 143 -14.82 9.32 -10.15
C LYS A 143 -13.47 9.90 -9.70
N GLU A 144 -13.30 10.05 -8.39
CA GLU A 144 -12.13 10.62 -7.75
C GLU A 144 -11.12 9.56 -7.24
N THR A 145 -11.33 8.30 -7.59
CA THR A 145 -10.53 7.18 -7.05
C THR A 145 -9.83 6.43 -8.18
N CYS A 146 -8.56 6.14 -7.98
CA CYS A 146 -7.76 5.29 -8.85
C CYS A 146 -7.40 3.99 -8.11
N TYR A 147 -7.31 2.91 -8.86
CA TYR A 147 -6.86 1.61 -8.40
C TYR A 147 -5.87 1.00 -9.39
N VAL A 148 -4.72 0.52 -8.89
CA VAL A 148 -3.73 -0.22 -9.67
C VAL A 148 -3.76 -1.68 -9.25
N ASP A 149 -3.98 -2.60 -10.16
CA ASP A 149 -3.94 -4.03 -9.85
C ASP A 149 -2.49 -4.51 -9.73
N THR A 150 -2.09 -4.82 -8.51
CA THR A 150 -0.74 -5.30 -8.18
C THR A 150 -0.68 -6.80 -7.93
N ARG A 151 -1.80 -7.52 -8.06
CA ARG A 151 -1.87 -8.99 -7.86
C ARG A 151 -1.17 -9.73 -8.98
N GLU A 152 -1.34 -9.22 -10.18
CA GLU A 152 -0.70 -9.70 -11.39
C GLU A 152 0.48 -8.82 -11.78
N GLU A 153 1.04 -9.09 -12.93
CA GLU A 153 2.09 -8.28 -13.52
C GLU A 153 1.51 -6.94 -14.00
N ILE A 154 2.04 -5.84 -13.46
CA ILE A 154 1.59 -4.50 -13.82
C ILE A 154 1.89 -4.25 -15.30
N ARG A 155 0.85 -3.88 -16.06
CA ARG A 155 0.97 -3.56 -17.47
C ARG A 155 1.57 -2.18 -17.66
N ILE A 156 2.73 -2.14 -18.31
CA ILE A 156 3.41 -0.89 -18.68
C ILE A 156 2.83 -0.45 -20.02
N LEU A 157 2.33 0.78 -20.09
CA LEU A 157 1.79 1.40 -21.30
C LEU A 157 2.87 2.16 -22.06
N GLU A 158 3.65 2.95 -21.34
CA GLU A 158 4.76 3.73 -21.87
C GLU A 158 5.94 3.63 -20.92
N ALA A 159 7.12 3.34 -21.44
CA ALA A 159 8.37 3.50 -20.73
C ALA A 159 8.98 4.86 -21.12
N PRO A 160 9.60 5.61 -20.19
CA PRO A 160 10.37 6.77 -20.57
C PRO A 160 11.44 6.32 -21.56
N GLU A 161 11.60 7.08 -22.64
CA GLU A 161 12.72 6.84 -23.56
C GLU A 161 14.00 6.74 -22.72
N GLU A 162 14.71 5.62 -22.84
CA GLU A 162 16.02 5.50 -22.19
C GLU A 162 16.90 6.59 -22.79
N MET A 163 17.08 7.66 -22.03
CA MET A 163 17.98 8.73 -22.44
C MET A 163 19.34 8.05 -22.63
N SER A 164 19.75 7.93 -23.91
CA SER A 164 21.05 7.32 -24.21
C SER A 164 22.10 7.99 -23.34
N ILE A 165 23.04 7.22 -22.80
CA ILE A 165 24.16 7.76 -22.00
C ILE A 165 24.83 8.92 -22.77
N LYS A 166 24.87 8.86 -24.13
CA LYS A 166 25.33 9.93 -24.99
C LYS A 166 24.50 11.21 -24.90
N ASP A 167 23.18 11.11 -24.74
CA ASP A 167 22.29 12.26 -24.64
C ASP A 167 22.30 12.87 -23.25
N ALA A 168 22.46 12.04 -22.20
CA ALA A 168 22.70 12.50 -20.83
C ALA A 168 24.02 13.25 -20.71
N PHE A 169 25.09 12.76 -21.33
CA PHE A 169 26.37 13.47 -21.42
C PHE A 169 26.25 14.79 -22.21
N LYS A 170 25.51 14.79 -23.30
CA LYS A 170 25.32 16.00 -24.12
C LYS A 170 24.53 17.10 -23.38
N SER A 171 23.57 16.75 -22.54
CA SER A 171 22.79 17.69 -21.73
C SER A 171 23.66 18.31 -20.62
N LEU A 172 24.55 17.54 -19.99
CA LEU A 172 25.46 18.02 -18.94
C LEU A 172 26.48 19.07 -19.46
N PHE A 173 26.86 19.01 -20.75
CA PHE A 173 27.83 19.95 -21.35
C PHE A 173 27.17 21.09 -22.13
N LYS A 174 25.84 21.15 -22.23
CA LYS A 174 25.14 22.21 -22.95
C LYS A 174 24.87 23.46 -22.10
N ASP A 175 24.90 23.33 -20.77
CA ASP A 175 24.65 24.42 -19.82
C ASP A 175 25.94 25.15 -19.36
N THR A 176 27.07 24.90 -20.05
CA THR A 176 28.38 25.53 -19.72
C THR A 176 28.85 26.48 -20.83
N LYS A 177 27.92 27.27 -21.42
CA LYS A 177 28.27 28.39 -22.28
C LYS A 177 27.52 29.64 -21.88
#